data_146732ceeb056926bd6cc67bbf05c466
#
_entry.id   146732ceeb056926bd6cc67bbf05c466
#
_cell.length_a   1.000
_cell.length_b   1.000
_cell.length_c   1.000
_cell.angle_alpha   90.00
_cell.angle_beta   90.00
_cell.angle_gamma   90.00
#
_symmetry.space_group_name_H-M   'P 1'
#
loop_
_entity.id
_entity.type
_entity.pdbx_description
1 polymer ?
#
loop_
_entity_poly.entity_id
_entity_poly.type
_entity_poly.pdbx_seq_one_letter_code
_entity_poly.pdbx_strand_id
1 'polypeptide(L)'
;MSDNDFWPDGYRCCVQLSFDYDSNSALVRRAPLDIVAQSRGRFAPNTAIPRILDLLDQHGIKATFFTPGWTVDNFTESCEEIVSRGHEMGAHGYLHERLAELSWE
;
A
#
# COMPACT_ATOMS: atom_id res chain seq x y z
N MET A 1 26.81 -8.09 -27.22
CA MET A 1 26.11 -7.65 -25.99
C MET A 1 26.70 -8.43 -24.85
N SER A 2 27.32 -7.77 -23.88
CA SER A 2 27.65 -8.44 -22.63
C SER A 2 26.35 -8.69 -21.85
N ASP A 3 26.27 -9.77 -21.05
CA ASP A 3 25.09 -10.09 -20.22
C ASP A 3 24.70 -8.97 -19.22
N ASN A 4 25.37 -7.83 -19.25
CA ASN A 4 25.26 -6.73 -18.32
C ASN A 4 24.63 -5.44 -18.93
N ASP A 5 24.27 -5.43 -20.22
CA ASP A 5 23.78 -4.21 -20.89
C ASP A 5 22.36 -3.84 -20.49
N PHE A 6 21.65 -4.70 -19.75
CA PHE A 6 20.29 -4.46 -19.26
C PHE A 6 20.24 -3.65 -17.95
N TRP A 7 21.26 -3.76 -17.11
CA TRP A 7 21.31 -3.11 -15.81
C TRP A 7 22.18 -1.87 -15.82
N PRO A 8 21.84 -0.84 -15.03
CA PRO A 8 22.75 0.29 -14.82
C PRO A 8 24.10 -0.17 -14.29
N ASP A 9 25.14 0.60 -14.59
CA ASP A 9 26.50 0.28 -14.16
C ASP A 9 26.62 -0.07 -12.68
N GLY A 10 27.19 -1.22 -12.40
CA GLY A 10 27.43 -1.72 -11.04
C GLY A 10 26.28 -2.56 -10.46
N TYR A 11 25.14 -2.67 -11.16
CA TYR A 11 24.00 -3.46 -10.71
C TYR A 11 23.87 -4.75 -11.54
N ARG A 12 23.33 -5.81 -10.90
CA ARG A 12 23.05 -7.09 -11.53
C ARG A 12 21.61 -7.56 -11.36
N CYS A 13 20.88 -6.95 -10.43
CA CYS A 13 19.48 -7.23 -10.15
C CYS A 13 18.82 -6.05 -9.48
N CYS A 14 17.49 -6.06 -9.45
CA CYS A 14 16.67 -5.12 -8.70
C CYS A 14 15.72 -5.92 -7.80
N VAL A 15 15.56 -5.48 -6.56
CA VAL A 15 14.55 -5.99 -5.64
C VAL A 15 13.60 -4.86 -5.33
N GLN A 16 12.32 -5.09 -5.59
CA GLN A 16 11.26 -4.14 -5.25
C GLN A 16 10.45 -4.69 -4.08
N LEU A 17 10.23 -3.87 -3.07
CA LEU A 17 9.29 -4.16 -1.99
C LEU A 17 8.01 -3.37 -2.20
N SER A 18 6.88 -4.04 -2.11
CA SER A 18 5.56 -3.41 -2.16
C SER A 18 4.65 -3.98 -1.08
N PHE A 19 3.70 -3.16 -0.66
CA PHE A 19 2.70 -3.51 0.35
C PHE A 19 1.33 -3.11 -0.17
N ASP A 20 0.34 -3.99 -0.02
CA ASP A 20 -1.05 -3.65 -0.24
C ASP A 20 -1.62 -3.12 1.09
N TYR A 21 -2.00 -1.84 1.09
CA TYR A 21 -2.54 -1.18 2.27
C TYR A 21 -4.06 -1.07 2.17
N ASP A 22 -4.74 -2.21 2.26
CA ASP A 22 -6.19 -2.32 2.04
C ASP A 22 -7.02 -1.86 3.23
N SER A 23 -6.52 -2.07 4.45
CA SER A 23 -7.32 -1.85 5.66
C SER A 23 -8.68 -2.60 5.56
N ASN A 24 -9.80 -1.91 5.69
CA ASN A 24 -11.14 -2.49 5.61
C ASN A 24 -11.83 -2.32 4.24
N SER A 25 -11.16 -1.77 3.24
CA SER A 25 -11.80 -1.40 1.96
C SER A 25 -12.61 -2.55 1.32
N ALA A 26 -12.03 -3.74 1.25
CA ALA A 26 -12.70 -4.90 0.67
C ALA A 26 -13.88 -5.41 1.52
N LEU A 27 -13.85 -5.23 2.83
CA LEU A 27 -14.94 -5.60 3.72
C LEU A 27 -16.09 -4.60 3.62
N VAL A 28 -15.81 -3.30 3.60
CA VAL A 28 -16.80 -2.24 3.40
C VAL A 28 -17.58 -2.44 2.11
N ARG A 29 -16.92 -2.86 1.04
CA ARG A 29 -17.56 -3.17 -0.23
C ARG A 29 -18.62 -4.25 -0.13
N ARG A 30 -18.44 -5.22 0.77
CA ARG A 30 -19.31 -6.39 0.89
C ARG A 30 -20.51 -6.16 1.80
N ALA A 31 -20.31 -5.43 2.91
CA ALA A 31 -21.36 -5.18 3.90
C ALA A 31 -20.95 -4.05 4.85
N PRO A 32 -21.92 -3.40 5.54
CA PRO A 32 -21.59 -2.50 6.65
C PRO A 32 -20.73 -3.21 7.70
N LEU A 33 -19.71 -2.53 8.19
CA LEU A 33 -18.81 -3.08 9.20
C LEU A 33 -19.44 -2.98 10.59
N ASP A 34 -19.35 -4.08 11.35
CA ASP A 34 -19.57 -4.05 12.79
C ASP A 34 -18.37 -3.42 13.54
N ILE A 35 -18.54 -3.19 14.84
CA ILE A 35 -17.52 -2.56 15.68
C ILE A 35 -16.22 -3.37 15.71
N VAL A 36 -16.32 -4.70 15.69
CA VAL A 36 -15.15 -5.59 15.73
C VAL A 36 -14.35 -5.49 14.44
N ALA A 37 -15.04 -5.54 13.29
CA ALA A 37 -14.41 -5.39 11.99
C ALA A 37 -13.78 -4.01 11.82
N GLN A 38 -14.45 -2.94 12.27
CA GLN A 38 -13.89 -1.58 12.26
C GLN A 38 -12.63 -1.49 13.12
N SER A 39 -12.65 -2.07 14.32
CA SER A 39 -11.49 -2.09 15.23
C SER A 39 -10.29 -2.82 14.61
N ARG A 40 -10.52 -3.97 13.98
CA ARG A 40 -9.46 -4.73 13.29
C ARG A 40 -8.82 -3.94 12.16
N GLY A 41 -9.61 -3.17 11.42
CA GLY A 41 -9.10 -2.35 10.33
C GLY A 41 -8.17 -1.23 10.78
N ARG A 42 -8.31 -0.76 12.00
CA ARG A 42 -7.44 0.26 12.59
C ARG A 42 -6.05 -0.26 12.97
N PHE A 43 -5.86 -1.56 13.01
CA PHE A 43 -4.54 -2.14 13.26
C PHE A 43 -3.52 -1.70 12.20
N ALA A 44 -3.91 -1.68 10.93
CA ALA A 44 -3.02 -1.30 9.84
C ALA A 44 -2.51 0.15 10.01
N PRO A 45 -3.36 1.20 10.04
CA PRO A 45 -2.89 2.58 10.17
C PRO A 45 -2.20 2.86 11.52
N ASN A 46 -2.68 2.27 12.60
CA ASN A 46 -2.21 2.63 13.94
C ASN A 46 -0.98 1.83 14.39
N THR A 47 -0.75 0.66 13.83
CA THR A 47 0.31 -0.24 14.31
C THR A 47 1.19 -0.77 13.20
N ALA A 48 0.61 -1.36 12.14
CA ALA A 48 1.39 -2.04 11.12
C ALA A 48 2.17 -1.04 10.25
N ILE A 49 1.52 -0.01 9.74
CA ILE A 49 2.18 0.99 8.88
C ILE A 49 3.33 1.69 9.61
N PRO A 50 3.16 2.26 10.82
CA PRO A 50 4.29 2.85 11.53
C PRO A 50 5.48 1.91 11.72
N ARG A 51 5.22 0.66 12.08
CA ARG A 51 6.29 -0.35 12.26
C ARG A 51 6.99 -0.70 10.96
N ILE A 52 6.26 -0.84 9.86
CA ILE A 52 6.85 -1.10 8.54
C ILE A 52 7.71 0.08 8.12
N LEU A 53 7.22 1.31 8.28
CA LEU A 53 7.95 2.52 7.92
C LEU A 53 9.24 2.66 8.74
N ASP A 54 9.19 2.40 10.05
CA ASP A 54 10.37 2.42 10.92
C ASP A 54 11.42 1.38 10.48
N LEU A 55 10.97 0.18 10.14
CA LEU A 55 11.85 -0.88 9.65
C LEU A 55 12.50 -0.52 8.30
N LEU A 56 11.72 0.02 7.38
CA LEU A 56 12.24 0.48 6.08
C LEU A 56 13.27 1.60 6.26
N ASP A 57 13.01 2.55 7.15
CA ASP A 57 13.95 3.64 7.46
C ASP A 57 15.25 3.12 8.08
N GLN A 58 15.17 2.16 9.00
CA GLN A 58 16.35 1.55 9.60
C GLN A 58 17.27 0.91 8.56
N HIS A 59 16.72 0.40 7.48
CA HIS A 59 17.47 -0.25 6.41
C HIS A 59 17.71 0.63 5.19
N GLY A 60 17.27 1.90 5.21
CA GLY A 60 17.40 2.82 4.08
C GLY A 60 16.68 2.36 2.81
N ILE A 61 15.57 1.62 2.96
CA ILE A 61 14.82 1.05 1.85
C ILE A 61 13.59 1.90 1.57
N LYS A 62 13.33 2.18 0.30
CA LYS A 62 12.07 2.76 -0.17
C LYS A 62 11.19 1.66 -0.76
N ALA A 63 9.88 1.78 -0.54
CA ALA A 63 8.88 0.82 -0.98
C ALA A 63 7.70 1.50 -1.65
N THR A 64 6.85 0.72 -2.30
CA THR A 64 5.60 1.17 -2.89
C THR A 64 4.43 0.63 -2.07
N PHE A 65 3.48 1.50 -1.75
CA PHE A 65 2.25 1.14 -1.03
C PHE A 65 1.06 1.27 -1.97
N PHE A 66 0.50 0.16 -2.40
CA PHE A 66 -0.73 0.13 -3.19
C PHE A 66 -1.93 0.29 -2.27
N THR A 67 -2.63 1.41 -2.42
CA THR A 67 -3.63 1.83 -1.43
C THR A 67 -4.96 2.16 -2.11
N PRO A 68 -6.08 1.52 -1.69
CA PRO A 68 -7.40 1.87 -2.19
C PRO A 68 -7.80 3.30 -1.80
N GLY A 69 -8.54 3.98 -2.68
CA GLY A 69 -8.99 5.34 -2.42
C GLY A 69 -9.78 5.49 -1.12
N TRP A 70 -10.62 4.50 -0.80
CA TRP A 70 -11.34 4.46 0.48
C TRP A 70 -10.40 4.50 1.70
N THR A 71 -9.27 3.77 1.62
CA THR A 71 -8.26 3.77 2.70
C THR A 71 -7.60 5.14 2.82
N VAL A 72 -7.30 5.80 1.70
CA VAL A 72 -6.77 7.17 1.69
C VAL A 72 -7.74 8.14 2.36
N ASP A 73 -9.02 8.09 2.03
CA ASP A 73 -10.04 8.97 2.57
C ASP A 73 -10.28 8.76 4.07
N ASN A 74 -10.16 7.52 4.56
CA ASN A 74 -10.46 7.19 5.96
C ASN A 74 -9.23 7.18 6.88
N PHE A 75 -8.02 7.07 6.31
CA PHE A 75 -6.75 7.04 7.04
C PHE A 75 -5.72 7.97 6.41
N THR A 76 -6.15 9.19 6.10
CA THR A 76 -5.36 10.20 5.40
C THR A 76 -4.00 10.45 6.06
N GLU A 77 -3.98 10.64 7.38
CA GLU A 77 -2.73 10.92 8.12
C GLU A 77 -1.69 9.79 7.95
N SER A 78 -2.14 8.54 7.98
CA SER A 78 -1.27 7.38 7.77
C SER A 78 -0.71 7.35 6.34
N CYS A 79 -1.51 7.72 5.35
CA CYS A 79 -1.09 7.81 3.95
C CYS A 79 -0.12 8.98 3.74
N GLU A 80 -0.37 10.13 4.36
CA GLU A 80 0.54 11.28 4.33
C GLU A 80 1.90 10.93 4.97
N GLU A 81 1.91 10.15 6.05
CA GLU A 81 3.14 9.68 6.66
C GLU A 81 3.96 8.81 5.71
N ILE A 82 3.32 7.87 4.99
CA ILE A 82 3.99 7.03 3.98
C ILE A 82 4.71 7.91 2.95
N VAL A 83 4.01 8.89 2.39
CA VAL A 83 4.55 9.79 1.36
C VAL A 83 5.63 10.71 1.93
N SER A 84 5.40 11.28 3.12
CA SER A 84 6.37 12.20 3.77
C SER A 84 7.70 11.51 4.11
N ARG A 85 7.66 10.20 4.36
CA ARG A 85 8.87 9.39 4.60
C ARG A 85 9.52 8.89 3.30
N GLY A 86 9.06 9.36 2.14
CA GLY A 86 9.71 9.16 0.84
C GLY A 86 9.36 7.87 0.12
N HIS A 87 8.27 7.19 0.53
CA HIS A 87 7.77 6.02 -0.16
C HIS A 87 6.79 6.40 -1.28
N GLU A 88 6.65 5.50 -2.26
CA GLU A 88 5.72 5.66 -3.36
C GLU A 88 4.32 5.17 -2.96
N MET A 89 3.28 5.87 -3.40
CA MET A 89 1.91 5.42 -3.26
C MET A 89 1.33 5.09 -4.64
N GLY A 90 0.83 3.86 -4.80
CA GLY A 90 0.18 3.38 -6.01
C GLY A 90 -1.33 3.22 -5.83
N ALA A 91 -2.07 3.34 -6.92
CA ALA A 91 -3.51 3.12 -6.93
C ALA A 91 -3.86 1.64 -6.76
N HIS A 92 -4.98 1.36 -6.07
CA HIS A 92 -5.47 0.00 -5.82
C HIS A 92 -7.02 -0.07 -5.84
N GLY A 93 -7.64 0.58 -6.84
CA GLY A 93 -9.08 0.78 -6.87
C GLY A 93 -9.56 1.75 -5.79
N TYR A 94 -10.88 1.89 -5.63
CA TYR A 94 -11.44 2.68 -4.54
C TYR A 94 -11.82 1.81 -3.34
N LEU A 95 -12.66 0.78 -3.56
CA LEU A 95 -13.10 -0.20 -2.56
C LEU A 95 -12.50 -1.59 -2.80
N HIS A 96 -11.31 -1.66 -3.36
CA HIS A 96 -10.68 -2.94 -3.75
C HIS A 96 -11.61 -3.78 -4.65
N GLU A 97 -12.20 -3.15 -5.67
CA GLU A 97 -13.18 -3.76 -6.55
C GLU A 97 -12.55 -4.88 -7.39
N ARG A 98 -13.37 -5.87 -7.71
CA ARG A 98 -13.04 -6.84 -8.74
C ARG A 98 -13.38 -6.25 -10.10
N LEU A 99 -12.36 -5.99 -10.90
CA LEU A 99 -12.53 -5.32 -12.20
C LEU A 99 -13.51 -6.04 -13.13
N ALA A 100 -13.56 -7.38 -13.06
CA ALA A 100 -14.51 -8.18 -13.86
C ALA A 100 -15.98 -7.99 -13.47
N GLU A 101 -16.27 -7.41 -12.30
CA GLU A 101 -17.61 -7.16 -11.79
C GLU A 101 -18.08 -5.71 -12.05
N LEU A 102 -17.20 -4.86 -12.59
CA LEU A 102 -17.51 -3.46 -12.90
C LEU A 102 -18.13 -3.34 -14.30
N SER A 103 -19.10 -2.42 -14.43
CA SER A 103 -19.58 -1.98 -15.75
C SER A 103 -18.57 -1.05 -16.41
N TRP A 104 -18.68 -0.89 -17.74
CA TRP A 104 -17.86 0.06 -18.52
C TRP A 104 -18.41 1.49 -18.48
N GLU A 105 -19.53 1.72 -17.78
CA GLU A 105 -20.22 3.01 -17.66
C GLU A 105 -19.90 3.71 -16.34
#